data_e7d5444d6d9fbb34108a2359b52b4cb0
#
_entry.id   e7d5444d6d9fbb34108a2359b52b4cb0
#
_cell.length_a   1.000
_cell.length_b   1.000
_cell.length_c   1.000
_cell.angle_alpha   90.00
_cell.angle_beta   90.00
_cell.angle_gamma   90.00
#
_symmetry.space_group_name_H-M   'P 1'
#
loop_
_entity.id
_entity.type
_entity.pdbx_description
1 polymer ?
#
loop_
_entity_poly.entity_id
_entity_poly.type
_entity_poly.pdbx_seq_one_letter_code
_entity_poly.pdbx_strand_id
1 'polypeptide(L)'
;MKRIKALAESLYKKYGTCDPFRLCEELGINLFFMKMPDATSGLYYRICQKQVNLINQSLKEPRKKFVAAHELGHALLHPDANSFFIKTKTAFEIGRFERQADYFAACLLTCSCLELAEFCDLSLEGLSALTGADIQTLEYWRQNQ
;
A
#
# COMPACT_ATOMS: atom_id res chain seq x y z
N MET A 1 -12.90 -4.61 5.39
CA MET A 1 -12.18 -5.08 4.20
C MET A 1 -12.91 -4.81 2.88
N LYS A 2 -14.20 -5.13 2.71
CA LYS A 2 -14.94 -4.88 1.44
C LYS A 2 -14.80 -3.46 0.87
N ARG A 3 -14.86 -2.41 1.72
CA ARG A 3 -14.66 -1.02 1.27
C ARG A 3 -13.24 -0.73 0.76
N ILE A 4 -12.23 -1.35 1.37
CA ILE A 4 -10.82 -1.17 0.97
C ILE A 4 -10.58 -1.83 -0.37
N LYS A 5 -11.09 -3.06 -0.57
CA LYS A 5 -11.04 -3.75 -1.85
C LYS A 5 -11.73 -2.95 -2.96
N ALA A 6 -12.97 -2.48 -2.69
CA ALA A 6 -13.71 -1.65 -3.64
C ALA A 6 -12.97 -0.34 -3.99
N LEU A 7 -12.25 0.27 -3.04
CA LEU A 7 -11.41 1.44 -3.30
C LEU A 7 -10.27 1.11 -4.27
N ALA A 8 -9.51 0.03 -4.02
CA ALA A 8 -8.43 -0.39 -4.89
C ALA A 8 -8.93 -0.70 -6.32
N GLU A 9 -10.03 -1.43 -6.44
CA GLU A 9 -10.68 -1.73 -7.73
C GLU A 9 -11.16 -0.46 -8.45
N SER A 10 -11.71 0.51 -7.71
CA SER A 10 -12.17 1.77 -8.29
C SER A 10 -11.03 2.62 -8.84
N LEU A 11 -9.88 2.62 -8.15
CA LEU A 11 -8.67 3.30 -8.63
C LEU A 11 -8.16 2.65 -9.92
N TYR A 12 -8.08 1.32 -9.95
CA TYR A 12 -7.69 0.60 -11.15
C TYR A 12 -8.62 0.89 -12.33
N LYS A 13 -9.94 0.82 -12.12
CA LYS A 13 -10.94 1.13 -13.16
C LYS A 13 -10.85 2.57 -13.65
N LYS A 14 -10.62 3.52 -12.75
CA LYS A 14 -10.58 4.95 -13.09
C LYS A 14 -9.31 5.35 -13.83
N TYR A 15 -8.16 4.85 -13.38
CA TYR A 15 -6.86 5.30 -13.89
C TYR A 15 -6.18 4.29 -14.83
N GLY A 16 -6.74 3.08 -15.00
CA GLY A 16 -6.19 2.03 -15.87
C GLY A 16 -4.83 1.50 -15.41
N THR A 17 -4.51 1.67 -14.14
CA THR A 17 -3.22 1.24 -13.59
C THR A 17 -3.33 0.85 -12.11
N CYS A 18 -2.54 -0.14 -11.70
CA CYS A 18 -2.32 -0.49 -10.30
C CYS A 18 -0.92 -0.07 -9.83
N ASP A 19 -0.20 0.71 -10.62
CA ASP A 19 1.12 1.23 -10.25
C ASP A 19 0.97 2.35 -9.21
N PRO A 20 1.43 2.17 -7.96
CA PRO A 20 1.27 3.15 -6.90
C PRO A 20 2.01 4.46 -7.19
N PHE A 21 3.10 4.44 -7.96
CA PHE A 21 3.83 5.65 -8.33
C PHE A 21 2.99 6.53 -9.24
N ARG A 22 2.39 5.95 -10.28
CA ARG A 22 1.47 6.66 -11.17
C ARG A 22 0.21 7.12 -10.44
N LEU A 23 -0.35 6.30 -9.57
CA LEU A 23 -1.54 6.68 -8.79
C LEU A 23 -1.25 7.85 -7.84
N CYS A 24 -0.08 7.92 -7.21
CA CYS A 24 0.31 9.09 -6.42
C CYS A 24 0.34 10.35 -7.27
N GLU A 25 0.91 10.30 -8.47
CA GLU A 25 0.94 11.43 -9.41
C GLU A 25 -0.47 11.88 -9.81
N GLU A 26 -1.33 10.96 -10.23
CA GLU A 26 -2.72 11.23 -10.62
C GLU A 26 -3.58 11.80 -9.46
N LEU A 27 -3.28 11.42 -8.23
CA LEU A 27 -3.98 11.86 -7.02
C LEU A 27 -3.38 13.12 -6.39
N GLY A 28 -2.29 13.66 -6.96
CA GLY A 28 -1.60 14.84 -6.42
C GLY A 28 -0.89 14.57 -5.09
N ILE A 29 -0.51 13.32 -4.81
CA ILE A 29 0.26 12.92 -3.65
C ILE A 29 1.73 12.99 -4.02
N ASN A 30 2.50 13.82 -3.29
CA ASN A 30 3.93 13.93 -3.52
C ASN A 30 4.64 12.67 -3.04
N LEU A 31 5.44 12.07 -3.89
CA LEU A 31 6.21 10.87 -3.56
C LEU A 31 7.70 11.17 -3.77
N PHE A 32 8.51 10.89 -2.74
CA PHE A 32 9.95 11.07 -2.77
C PHE A 32 10.68 9.82 -2.32
N PHE A 33 11.82 9.57 -2.97
CA PHE A 33 12.77 8.55 -2.54
C PHE A 33 13.87 9.22 -1.74
N MET A 34 14.15 8.69 -0.54
CA MET A 34 15.22 9.21 0.28
C MET A 34 15.92 8.10 1.07
N LYS A 35 17.14 8.37 1.49
CA LYS A 35 17.88 7.45 2.36
C LYS A 35 17.24 7.46 3.74
N MET A 36 16.87 6.29 4.22
CA MET A 36 16.30 6.07 5.55
C MET A 36 17.07 4.97 6.28
N PRO A 37 16.96 4.88 7.62
CA PRO A 37 17.45 3.72 8.36
C PRO A 37 16.85 2.42 7.82
N ASP A 38 17.59 1.31 7.89
CA ASP A 38 17.17 0.02 7.36
C ASP A 38 15.83 -0.49 7.95
N ALA A 39 15.54 -0.11 9.19
CA ALA A 39 14.28 -0.43 9.86
C ALA A 39 13.06 0.34 9.33
N THR A 40 13.28 1.38 8.50
CA THR A 40 12.20 2.24 7.97
C THR A 40 12.06 2.03 6.48
N SER A 41 10.94 1.47 6.05
CA SER A 41 10.66 1.22 4.63
C SER A 41 10.00 2.42 3.94
N GLY A 42 9.07 3.08 4.60
CA GLY A 42 8.35 4.24 4.09
C GLY A 42 7.73 5.05 5.21
N LEU A 43 7.22 6.23 4.87
CA LEU A 43 6.52 7.12 5.79
C LEU A 43 5.51 7.97 5.03
N TYR A 44 4.29 8.03 5.55
CA TYR A 44 3.27 8.96 5.10
C TYR A 44 3.18 10.19 5.99
N TYR A 45 3.07 11.36 5.37
CA TYR A 45 2.83 12.64 6.05
C TYR A 45 1.75 13.46 5.38
N ARG A 46 1.03 14.23 6.21
CA ARG A 46 0.18 15.33 5.74
C ARG A 46 0.64 16.63 6.38
N ILE A 47 1.10 17.57 5.57
CA ILE A 47 1.60 18.87 6.03
C ILE A 47 0.92 19.96 5.19
N CYS A 48 0.28 20.94 5.86
CA CYS A 48 -0.37 22.07 5.18
C CYS A 48 -1.27 21.64 4.02
N GLN A 49 -2.15 20.67 4.23
CA GLN A 49 -3.07 20.08 3.24
C GLN A 49 -2.39 19.29 2.11
N LYS A 50 -1.06 19.17 2.10
CA LYS A 50 -0.33 18.35 1.13
C LYS A 50 -0.02 16.98 1.71
N GLN A 51 -0.29 15.95 0.94
CA GLN A 51 0.08 14.56 1.27
C GLN A 51 1.44 14.24 0.66
N VAL A 52 2.28 13.60 1.45
CA VAL A 52 3.66 13.25 1.08
C VAL A 52 3.95 11.82 1.49
N ASN A 53 4.36 11.01 0.53
CA ASN A 53 4.88 9.67 0.73
C ASN A 53 6.39 9.67 0.58
N LEU A 54 7.11 9.21 1.59
CA LEU A 54 8.55 9.02 1.57
C LEU A 54 8.85 7.53 1.49
N ILE A 55 9.66 7.12 0.53
CA ILE A 55 10.03 5.72 0.31
C ILE A 55 11.54 5.57 0.48
N ASN A 56 11.96 4.55 1.22
CA ASN A 56 13.38 4.27 1.38
C ASN A 56 13.99 3.86 0.04
N GLN A 57 14.96 4.65 -0.43
CA GLN A 57 15.60 4.44 -1.73
C GLN A 57 16.40 3.14 -1.81
N SER A 58 16.80 2.56 -0.67
CA SER A 58 17.56 1.30 -0.61
C SER A 58 16.72 0.06 -0.94
N LEU A 59 15.39 0.19 -0.89
CA LEU A 59 14.50 -0.91 -1.23
C LEU A 59 14.63 -1.30 -2.70
N LYS A 60 14.58 -2.61 -2.96
CA LYS A 60 14.54 -3.19 -4.30
C LYS A 60 13.12 -3.55 -4.70
N GLU A 61 12.87 -3.66 -6.01
CA GLU A 61 11.62 -4.22 -6.51
C GLU A 61 11.55 -5.74 -6.23
N PRO A 62 10.34 -6.27 -5.95
CA PRO A 62 9.03 -5.60 -5.94
C PRO A 62 8.68 -4.93 -4.60
N ARG A 63 9.51 -5.09 -3.56
CA ARG A 63 9.24 -4.55 -2.20
C ARG A 63 9.03 -3.03 -2.20
N LYS A 64 9.82 -2.29 -2.99
CA LYS A 64 9.68 -0.84 -3.16
C LYS A 64 8.27 -0.46 -3.61
N LYS A 65 7.72 -1.20 -4.56
CA LYS A 65 6.38 -0.99 -5.09
C LYS A 65 5.30 -1.31 -4.05
N PHE A 66 5.48 -2.38 -3.29
CA PHE A 66 4.58 -2.71 -2.19
C PHE A 66 4.53 -1.60 -1.13
N VAL A 67 5.70 -1.11 -0.71
CA VAL A 67 5.78 -0.01 0.27
C VAL A 67 5.13 1.26 -0.27
N ALA A 68 5.33 1.60 -1.53
CA ALA A 68 4.65 2.76 -2.14
C ALA A 68 3.12 2.59 -2.14
N ALA A 69 2.61 1.39 -2.41
CA ALA A 69 1.18 1.08 -2.33
C ALA A 69 0.65 1.13 -0.88
N HIS A 70 1.44 0.69 0.09
CA HIS A 70 1.12 0.77 1.51
C HIS A 70 0.99 2.24 1.98
N GLU A 71 1.98 3.09 1.67
CA GLU A 71 1.91 4.53 2.00
C GLU A 71 0.77 5.25 1.29
N LEU A 72 0.45 4.86 0.04
CA LEU A 72 -0.75 5.31 -0.65
C LEU A 72 -2.02 4.88 0.10
N GLY A 73 -2.03 3.68 0.67
CA GLY A 73 -3.10 3.20 1.53
C GLY A 73 -3.33 4.10 2.74
N HIS A 74 -2.26 4.52 3.44
CA HIS A 74 -2.36 5.49 4.53
C HIS A 74 -2.91 6.82 4.05
N ALA A 75 -2.43 7.34 2.93
CA ALA A 75 -2.88 8.61 2.37
C ALA A 75 -4.39 8.63 2.07
N LEU A 76 -4.96 7.51 1.63
CA LEU A 76 -6.36 7.40 1.23
C LEU A 76 -7.30 6.98 2.36
N LEU A 77 -6.86 6.07 3.23
CA LEU A 77 -7.69 5.49 4.28
C LEU A 77 -7.56 6.25 5.60
N HIS A 78 -6.40 6.84 5.86
CA HIS A 78 -6.03 7.46 7.12
C HIS A 78 -5.36 8.82 6.91
N PRO A 79 -5.96 9.75 6.17
CA PRO A 79 -5.30 10.99 5.75
C PRO A 79 -4.82 11.86 6.93
N ASP A 80 -5.41 11.70 8.11
CA ASP A 80 -5.04 12.43 9.31
C ASP A 80 -4.08 11.64 10.23
N ALA A 81 -3.73 10.41 9.87
CA ALA A 81 -2.79 9.56 10.64
C ALA A 81 -1.34 9.89 10.31
N ASN A 82 -0.91 11.13 10.57
CA ASN A 82 0.50 11.52 10.51
C ASN A 82 1.31 10.76 11.55
N SER A 83 2.59 10.56 11.29
CA SER A 83 3.55 10.04 12.29
C SER A 83 3.57 10.84 13.62
N PHE A 84 3.12 12.10 13.61
CA PHE A 84 2.85 12.90 14.80
C PHE A 84 1.64 12.42 15.60
N PHE A 85 0.57 11.98 14.94
CA PHE A 85 -0.63 11.44 15.59
C PHE A 85 -0.44 10.01 16.12
N ILE A 86 0.50 9.26 15.59
CA ILE A 86 0.85 7.91 16.07
C ILE A 86 1.25 7.96 17.56
N LYS A 87 1.89 9.02 18.02
CA LYS A 87 2.24 9.19 19.44
C LYS A 87 1.04 9.29 20.39
N THR A 88 -0.13 9.65 19.88
CA THR A 88 -1.36 9.80 20.66
C THR A 88 -2.33 8.63 20.51
N LYS A 89 -2.04 7.68 19.59
CA LYS A 89 -2.85 6.52 19.31
C LYS A 89 -2.43 5.31 20.14
N THR A 90 -3.38 4.44 20.45
CA THR A 90 -3.09 3.15 21.10
C THR A 90 -2.36 2.21 20.13
N ALA A 91 -1.59 1.26 20.65
CA ALA A 91 -0.96 0.22 19.83
C ALA A 91 -1.97 -0.58 19.00
N PHE A 92 -3.20 -0.75 19.52
CA PHE A 92 -4.29 -1.42 18.80
C PHE A 92 -4.77 -0.63 17.59
N GLU A 93 -4.92 0.69 17.71
CA GLU A 93 -5.34 1.55 16.59
C GLU A 93 -4.27 1.62 15.50
N ILE A 94 -2.99 1.72 15.89
CA ILE A 94 -1.84 1.67 14.97
C ILE A 94 -1.87 0.35 14.21
N GLY A 95 -1.93 -0.78 14.89
CA GLY A 95 -1.97 -2.10 14.26
C GLY A 95 -3.18 -2.31 13.33
N ARG A 96 -4.29 -1.63 13.59
CA ARG A 96 -5.45 -1.65 12.69
C ARG A 96 -5.18 -0.85 11.41
N PHE A 97 -4.57 0.32 11.50
CA PHE A 97 -4.24 1.15 10.36
C PHE A 97 -3.20 0.48 9.45
N GLU A 98 -2.17 -0.09 10.05
CA GLU A 98 -1.15 -0.87 9.33
C GLU A 98 -1.78 -2.03 8.55
N ARG A 99 -2.60 -2.87 9.20
CA ARG A 99 -3.30 -3.97 8.52
C ARG A 99 -4.23 -3.50 7.39
N GLN A 100 -4.84 -2.33 7.52
CA GLN A 100 -5.68 -1.77 6.47
C GLN A 100 -4.85 -1.27 5.28
N ALA A 101 -3.71 -0.64 5.54
CA ALA A 101 -2.77 -0.21 4.50
C ALA A 101 -2.14 -1.41 3.78
N ASP A 102 -1.72 -2.44 4.51
CA ASP A 102 -1.22 -3.69 3.94
C ASP A 102 -2.27 -4.39 3.06
N TYR A 103 -3.50 -4.49 3.55
CA TYR A 103 -4.59 -5.08 2.79
C TYR A 103 -4.92 -4.28 1.52
N PHE A 104 -4.91 -2.95 1.61
CA PHE A 104 -5.08 -2.08 0.45
C PHE A 104 -3.97 -2.31 -0.58
N ALA A 105 -2.71 -2.34 -0.15
CA ALA A 105 -1.56 -2.57 -1.03
C ALA A 105 -1.67 -3.93 -1.74
N ALA A 106 -2.02 -4.98 -1.01
CA ALA A 106 -2.24 -6.30 -1.60
C ALA A 106 -3.40 -6.28 -2.61
N CYS A 107 -4.54 -5.68 -2.29
CA CYS A 107 -5.66 -5.52 -3.22
C CYS A 107 -5.25 -4.77 -4.48
N LEU A 108 -4.57 -3.63 -4.33
CA LEU A 108 -4.17 -2.79 -5.46
C LEU A 108 -3.22 -3.54 -6.40
N LEU A 109 -2.17 -4.15 -5.85
CA LEU A 109 -1.14 -4.81 -6.66
C LEU A 109 -1.61 -6.13 -7.30
N THR A 110 -2.69 -6.71 -6.80
CA THR A 110 -3.31 -7.91 -7.38
C THR A 110 -4.45 -7.59 -8.34
N CYS A 111 -4.93 -6.33 -8.45
CA CYS A 111 -6.05 -5.97 -9.32
C CYS A 111 -5.81 -6.37 -10.79
N SER A 112 -4.62 -6.10 -11.32
CA SER A 112 -4.27 -6.48 -12.70
C SER A 112 -4.09 -7.99 -12.88
N CYS A 113 -3.74 -8.71 -11.82
CA CYS A 113 -3.55 -10.15 -11.85
C CYS A 113 -4.90 -10.89 -11.87
N LEU A 114 -5.92 -10.34 -11.22
CA LEU A 114 -7.24 -10.97 -11.15
C LEU A 114 -8.00 -10.96 -12.49
N GLU A 115 -7.63 -10.08 -13.41
CA GLU A 115 -8.19 -10.07 -14.77
C GLU A 115 -7.58 -11.15 -15.68
N LEU A 116 -6.40 -11.64 -15.34
CA LEU A 116 -5.73 -12.72 -16.05
C LEU A 116 -6.04 -14.02 -15.29
N ALA A 117 -6.90 -14.86 -15.84
CA ALA A 117 -7.32 -16.14 -15.22
C ALA A 117 -6.14 -17.04 -14.79
N GLU A 118 -4.96 -16.85 -15.39
CA GLU A 118 -3.74 -17.58 -15.10
C GLU A 118 -3.16 -17.28 -13.71
N PHE A 119 -3.57 -16.18 -13.05
CA PHE A 119 -3.06 -15.79 -11.72
C PHE A 119 -3.93 -16.25 -10.55
N CYS A 120 -5.10 -16.81 -10.81
CA CYS A 120 -5.99 -17.30 -9.76
C CYS A 120 -5.39 -18.48 -8.98
N ASP A 121 -4.45 -19.22 -9.59
CA ASP A 121 -3.81 -20.42 -9.03
C ASP A 121 -2.40 -20.17 -8.47
N LEU A 122 -1.93 -18.90 -8.41
CA LEU A 122 -0.62 -18.62 -7.85
C LEU A 122 -0.56 -18.96 -6.36
N SER A 123 0.55 -19.61 -5.98
CA SER A 123 0.87 -19.81 -4.56
C SER A 123 1.11 -18.46 -3.87
N LEU A 124 1.08 -18.46 -2.53
CA LEU A 124 1.39 -17.25 -1.75
C LEU A 124 2.82 -16.76 -2.02
N GLU A 125 3.75 -17.69 -2.22
CA GLU A 125 5.15 -17.39 -2.58
C GLU A 125 5.23 -16.70 -3.95
N GLY A 126 4.46 -17.19 -4.93
CA GLY A 126 4.37 -16.57 -6.25
C GLY A 126 3.81 -15.16 -6.18
N LEU A 127 2.74 -14.96 -5.42
CA LEU A 127 2.17 -13.63 -5.17
C LEU A 127 3.14 -12.72 -4.42
N SER A 128 3.87 -13.24 -3.44
CA SER A 128 4.89 -12.48 -2.71
C SER A 128 6.02 -12.01 -3.63
N ALA A 129 6.48 -12.88 -4.51
CA ALA A 129 7.52 -12.54 -5.50
C ALA A 129 7.05 -11.46 -6.49
N LEU A 130 5.77 -11.44 -6.84
CA LEU A 130 5.19 -10.44 -7.77
C LEU A 130 4.88 -9.11 -7.10
N THR A 131 4.30 -9.14 -5.90
CA THR A 131 3.77 -7.94 -5.24
C THR A 131 4.76 -7.31 -4.26
N GLY A 132 5.74 -8.07 -3.77
CA GLY A 132 6.62 -7.65 -2.68
C GLY A 132 5.97 -7.66 -1.30
N ALA A 133 4.71 -8.14 -1.19
CA ALA A 133 4.05 -8.37 0.08
C ALA A 133 4.63 -9.57 0.81
N ASP A 134 4.63 -9.56 2.13
CA ASP A 134 4.95 -10.75 2.92
C ASP A 134 3.81 -11.77 2.89
N ILE A 135 4.14 -13.03 3.21
CA ILE A 135 3.18 -14.15 3.18
C ILE A 135 2.00 -13.90 4.12
N GLN A 136 2.23 -13.35 5.32
CA GLN A 136 1.20 -13.10 6.31
C GLN A 136 0.16 -12.08 5.80
N THR A 137 0.62 -11.02 5.14
CA THR A 137 -0.25 -10.04 4.48
C THR A 137 -1.10 -10.69 3.38
N LEU A 138 -0.50 -11.55 2.57
CA LEU A 138 -1.20 -12.24 1.49
C LEU A 138 -2.18 -13.31 1.99
N GLU A 139 -1.87 -14.02 3.08
CA GLU A 139 -2.81 -14.92 3.75
C GLU A 139 -4.04 -14.13 4.24
N TYR A 140 -3.81 -13.02 4.92
CA TYR A 140 -4.88 -12.14 5.37
C TYR A 140 -5.71 -11.59 4.22
N TRP A 141 -5.06 -11.14 3.15
CA TRP A 141 -5.72 -10.70 1.93
C TRP A 141 -6.61 -11.80 1.33
N ARG A 142 -6.08 -13.03 1.18
CA ARG A 142 -6.81 -14.17 0.60
C ARG A 142 -8.04 -14.57 1.43
N GLN A 143 -7.97 -14.52 2.75
CA GLN A 143 -9.07 -14.82 3.66
C GLN A 143 -10.21 -13.77 3.61
N ASN A 144 -9.95 -12.57 3.08
CA ASN A 144 -10.89 -11.46 3.07
C ASN A 144 -11.35 -11.05 1.65
N GLN A 145 -11.22 -11.96 0.67
CA GLN A 145 -11.68 -11.75 -0.71
C GLN A 145 -13.20 -11.78 -0.88
#